data_3a3c2439d76692d385bb7817ee257d28
#
_entry.id   3a3c2439d76692d385bb7817ee257d28
#
_cell.length_a   1.000
_cell.length_b   1.000
_cell.length_c   1.000
_cell.angle_alpha   90.00
_cell.angle_beta   90.00
_cell.angle_gamma   90.00
#
_symmetry.space_group_name_H-M   'P 1'
#
loop_
_entity.id
_entity.type
_entity.pdbx_description
1 polymer ?
#
loop_
_entity_poly.entity_id
_entity_poly.type
_entity_poly.pdbx_seq_one_letter_code
_entity_poly.pdbx_strand_id
1 'polypeptide(L)'
;MRPLKSRPHETGGNGRSIAFYIETIVVVLMLFVVLSVVVQFFVKSYVATQESQVRMDEVATARLVAELFHSSASPYELADALQGERSGIDEATINANVEYVSGAPMRVNVTISSRDTGAGTIYTADITVSDQAGSRPYTLTSECYVSDNVAKGGSQ
;
A
#
# COMPACT_ATOMS: atom_id res chain seq x y z
N MET A 1 -17.03 -12.53 -95.02
CA MET A 1 -17.61 -12.42 -93.66
C MET A 1 -16.52 -12.74 -92.62
N ARG A 2 -16.05 -11.73 -91.88
CA ARG A 2 -15.04 -11.91 -90.80
C ARG A 2 -15.77 -12.00 -89.42
N PRO A 3 -15.50 -13.00 -88.58
CA PRO A 3 -16.10 -13.01 -87.28
C PRO A 3 -15.47 -11.97 -86.36
N LEU A 4 -16.31 -11.21 -85.63
CA LEU A 4 -15.95 -10.25 -84.58
C LEU A 4 -15.41 -11.00 -83.41
N LYS A 5 -14.14 -10.80 -83.02
CA LYS A 5 -13.44 -11.31 -81.86
C LYS A 5 -13.87 -10.48 -80.68
N SER A 6 -14.75 -11.04 -79.84
CA SER A 6 -15.16 -10.46 -78.54
C SER A 6 -13.95 -10.38 -77.61
N ARG A 7 -13.61 -9.14 -77.14
CA ARG A 7 -12.60 -8.91 -76.11
C ARG A 7 -13.16 -9.38 -74.76
N PRO A 8 -12.43 -10.15 -74.00
CA PRO A 8 -12.83 -10.44 -72.63
C PRO A 8 -12.72 -9.14 -71.81
N HIS A 9 -13.80 -8.83 -71.09
CA HIS A 9 -13.84 -7.75 -70.11
C HIS A 9 -12.87 -8.10 -68.97
N GLU A 10 -11.77 -7.33 -68.84
CA GLU A 10 -10.89 -7.37 -67.71
C GLU A 10 -11.59 -6.72 -66.47
N THR A 11 -12.33 -7.55 -65.71
CA THR A 11 -12.94 -7.20 -64.44
C THR A 11 -11.98 -7.55 -63.27
N GLY A 12 -10.66 -7.51 -63.47
CA GLY A 12 -9.69 -8.03 -62.50
C GLY A 12 -9.06 -6.98 -61.54
N GLY A 13 -9.36 -5.67 -61.68
CA GLY A 13 -8.64 -4.61 -60.94
C GLY A 13 -9.16 -4.31 -59.54
N ASN A 14 -10.47 -4.39 -59.31
CA ASN A 14 -11.08 -3.92 -58.07
C ASN A 14 -10.97 -4.94 -56.90
N GLY A 15 -10.95 -6.23 -57.17
CA GLY A 15 -10.90 -7.26 -56.13
C GLY A 15 -9.58 -7.28 -55.34
N ARG A 16 -8.45 -6.99 -56.00
CA ARG A 16 -7.14 -6.92 -55.31
C ARG A 16 -7.02 -5.74 -54.37
N SER A 17 -7.54 -4.58 -54.75
CA SER A 17 -7.53 -3.39 -53.90
C SER A 17 -8.40 -3.59 -52.64
N ILE A 18 -9.57 -4.17 -52.78
CA ILE A 18 -10.48 -4.46 -51.68
C ILE A 18 -9.85 -5.48 -50.68
N ALA A 19 -9.22 -6.52 -51.19
CA ALA A 19 -8.51 -7.49 -50.36
C ALA A 19 -7.39 -6.84 -49.53
N PHE A 20 -6.61 -5.99 -50.15
CA PHE A 20 -5.55 -5.23 -49.45
C PHE A 20 -6.09 -4.30 -48.36
N TYR A 21 -7.20 -3.60 -48.58
CA TYR A 21 -7.84 -2.79 -47.55
C TYR A 21 -8.36 -3.59 -46.39
N ILE A 22 -8.98 -4.74 -46.64
CA ILE A 22 -9.47 -5.65 -45.58
C ILE A 22 -8.29 -6.16 -44.77
N GLU A 23 -7.23 -6.61 -45.41
CA GLU A 23 -6.01 -7.08 -44.71
C GLU A 23 -5.41 -5.98 -43.83
N THR A 24 -5.29 -4.75 -44.34
CA THR A 24 -4.78 -3.61 -43.57
C THR A 24 -5.67 -3.30 -42.38
N ILE A 25 -6.99 -3.32 -42.53
CA ILE A 25 -7.93 -3.09 -41.41
C ILE A 25 -7.77 -4.18 -40.36
N VAL A 26 -7.66 -5.46 -40.75
CA VAL A 26 -7.47 -6.57 -39.81
C VAL A 26 -6.17 -6.41 -39.03
N VAL A 27 -5.07 -6.06 -39.70
CA VAL A 27 -3.77 -5.82 -39.05
C VAL A 27 -3.85 -4.66 -38.06
N VAL A 28 -4.50 -3.55 -38.41
CA VAL A 28 -4.68 -2.39 -37.54
C VAL A 28 -5.55 -2.77 -36.32
N LEU A 29 -6.63 -3.52 -36.52
CA LEU A 29 -7.46 -4.01 -35.40
C LEU A 29 -6.67 -4.92 -34.45
N MET A 30 -5.87 -5.84 -34.99
CA MET A 30 -4.98 -6.69 -34.19
C MET A 30 -3.98 -5.88 -33.40
N LEU A 31 -3.41 -4.84 -34.00
CA LEU A 31 -2.49 -3.91 -33.31
C LEU A 31 -3.18 -3.21 -32.13
N PHE A 32 -4.41 -2.73 -32.30
CA PHE A 32 -5.18 -2.12 -31.22
C PHE A 32 -5.46 -3.09 -30.08
N VAL A 33 -5.80 -4.34 -30.38
CA VAL A 33 -6.01 -5.36 -29.36
C VAL A 33 -4.73 -5.60 -28.54
N VAL A 34 -3.59 -5.76 -29.23
CA VAL A 34 -2.29 -5.95 -28.56
C VAL A 34 -1.93 -4.76 -27.68
N LEU A 35 -2.07 -3.53 -28.21
CA LEU A 35 -1.81 -2.31 -27.43
C LEU A 35 -2.71 -2.21 -26.21
N SER A 36 -3.98 -2.56 -26.32
CA SER A 36 -4.92 -2.54 -25.19
C SER A 36 -4.48 -3.49 -24.07
N VAL A 37 -4.02 -4.68 -24.43
CA VAL A 37 -3.50 -5.66 -23.46
C VAL A 37 -2.24 -5.14 -22.78
N VAL A 38 -1.31 -4.59 -23.55
CA VAL A 38 -0.05 -4.01 -23.02
C VAL A 38 -0.34 -2.89 -22.03
N VAL A 39 -1.23 -1.95 -22.37
CA VAL A 39 -1.62 -0.86 -21.48
C VAL A 39 -2.22 -1.39 -20.17
N GLN A 40 -3.09 -2.42 -20.24
CA GLN A 40 -3.65 -3.03 -19.04
C GLN A 40 -2.59 -3.63 -18.11
N PHE A 41 -1.56 -4.26 -18.66
CA PHE A 41 -0.43 -4.78 -17.88
C PHE A 41 0.34 -3.66 -17.19
N PHE A 42 0.61 -2.56 -17.89
CA PHE A 42 1.30 -1.40 -17.29
C PHE A 42 0.51 -0.80 -16.14
N VAL A 43 -0.80 -0.59 -16.31
CA VAL A 43 -1.66 -0.05 -15.25
C VAL A 43 -1.67 -0.97 -14.03
N LYS A 44 -1.84 -2.28 -14.21
CA LYS A 44 -1.82 -3.25 -13.10
C LYS A 44 -0.48 -3.29 -12.39
N SER A 45 0.63 -3.25 -13.14
CA SER A 45 1.98 -3.22 -12.56
C SER A 45 2.21 -1.94 -11.74
N TYR A 46 1.75 -0.79 -12.24
CA TYR A 46 1.86 0.47 -11.52
C TYR A 46 1.08 0.48 -10.21
N VAL A 47 -0.17 0.01 -10.22
CA VAL A 47 -1.01 -0.10 -9.01
C VAL A 47 -0.38 -1.05 -8.00
N ALA A 48 0.11 -2.22 -8.43
CA ALA A 48 0.76 -3.18 -7.55
C ALA A 48 2.05 -2.61 -6.91
N THR A 49 2.80 -1.78 -7.63
CA THR A 49 3.99 -1.12 -7.09
C THR A 49 3.61 -0.10 -6.01
N GLN A 50 2.55 0.68 -6.22
CA GLN A 50 2.08 1.64 -5.22
C GLN A 50 1.56 0.92 -3.96
N GLU A 51 0.77 -0.15 -4.10
CA GLU A 51 0.34 -0.96 -2.94
C GLU A 51 1.52 -1.52 -2.14
N SER A 52 2.59 -1.97 -2.83
CA SER A 52 3.80 -2.45 -2.17
C SER A 52 4.52 -1.34 -1.39
N GLN A 53 4.59 -0.14 -1.94
CA GLN A 53 5.22 1.01 -1.25
C GLN A 53 4.44 1.39 0.00
N VAL A 54 3.11 1.53 -0.09
CA VAL A 54 2.25 1.81 1.08
C VAL A 54 2.44 0.75 2.17
N ARG A 55 2.51 -0.53 1.79
CA ARG A 55 2.77 -1.63 2.74
C ARG A 55 4.13 -1.53 3.41
N MET A 56 5.17 -1.18 2.67
CA MET A 56 6.49 -0.98 3.25
C MET A 56 6.49 0.18 4.25
N ASP A 57 5.81 1.27 3.94
CA ASP A 57 5.68 2.43 4.81
C ASP A 57 4.89 2.11 6.08
N GLU A 58 3.80 1.34 5.99
CA GLU A 58 3.04 0.84 7.14
C GLU A 58 3.92 0.01 8.08
N VAL A 59 4.67 -0.96 7.54
CA VAL A 59 5.57 -1.83 8.33
C VAL A 59 6.70 -1.02 8.96
N ALA A 60 7.30 -0.10 8.22
CA ALA A 60 8.37 0.74 8.73
C ALA A 60 7.88 1.69 9.83
N THR A 61 6.71 2.29 9.65
CA THR A 61 6.06 3.13 10.67
C THR A 61 5.74 2.34 11.94
N ALA A 62 5.16 1.13 11.81
CA ALA A 62 4.85 0.29 12.95
C ALA A 62 6.11 -0.11 13.74
N ARG A 63 7.23 -0.40 13.06
CA ARG A 63 8.51 -0.69 13.71
C ARG A 63 9.06 0.54 14.44
N LEU A 64 9.02 1.71 13.82
CA LEU A 64 9.45 2.95 14.47
C LEU A 64 8.63 3.23 15.73
N VAL A 65 7.32 3.04 15.70
CA VAL A 65 6.47 3.20 16.87
C VAL A 65 6.81 2.17 17.95
N ALA A 66 7.09 0.92 17.58
CA ALA A 66 7.53 -0.11 18.53
C ALA A 66 8.88 0.24 19.17
N GLU A 67 9.83 0.78 18.43
CA GLU A 67 11.12 1.27 18.97
C GLU A 67 10.91 2.45 19.93
N LEU A 68 10.03 3.40 19.57
CA LEU A 68 9.66 4.51 20.46
C LEU A 68 9.00 3.98 21.74
N PHE A 69 8.12 2.99 21.64
CA PHE A 69 7.51 2.35 22.80
C PHE A 69 8.55 1.73 23.74
N HIS A 70 9.55 1.04 23.21
CA HIS A 70 10.63 0.47 24.02
C HIS A 70 11.55 1.53 24.67
N SER A 71 11.69 2.69 24.05
CA SER A 71 12.51 3.78 24.56
C SER A 71 11.75 4.72 25.50
N SER A 72 10.42 4.70 25.49
CA SER A 72 9.57 5.56 26.33
C SER A 72 9.39 4.94 27.71
N ALA A 73 9.54 5.76 28.75
CA ALA A 73 9.32 5.31 30.14
C ALA A 73 7.82 5.27 30.51
N SER A 74 6.96 5.88 29.71
CA SER A 74 5.52 5.96 29.99
C SER A 74 4.69 6.15 28.69
N PRO A 75 3.38 5.81 28.73
CA PRO A 75 2.45 6.10 27.64
C PRO A 75 2.38 7.60 27.28
N TYR A 76 2.63 8.47 28.26
CA TYR A 76 2.64 9.93 28.05
C TYR A 76 3.79 10.37 27.12
N GLU A 77 4.98 9.85 27.38
CA GLU A 77 6.17 10.15 26.53
C GLU A 77 6.00 9.61 25.11
N LEU A 78 5.39 8.43 24.97
CA LEU A 78 5.09 7.88 23.66
C LEU A 78 4.07 8.76 22.89
N ALA A 79 3.03 9.25 23.57
CA ALA A 79 2.05 10.14 22.95
C ALA A 79 2.68 11.46 22.51
N ASP A 80 3.55 12.04 23.35
CA ASP A 80 4.28 13.27 23.02
C ASP A 80 5.23 13.05 21.84
N ALA A 81 5.96 11.92 21.81
CA ALA A 81 6.86 11.58 20.72
C ALA A 81 6.13 11.38 19.38
N LEU A 82 4.91 10.86 19.42
CA LEU A 82 4.05 10.67 18.24
C LEU A 82 3.21 11.90 17.92
N GLN A 83 3.23 12.95 18.75
CA GLN A 83 2.31 14.08 18.68
C GLN A 83 0.84 13.64 18.60
N GLY A 84 0.52 12.57 19.32
CA GLY A 84 -0.77 11.88 19.28
C GLY A 84 -1.72 12.36 20.37
N GLU A 85 -3.01 12.18 20.09
CA GLU A 85 -4.08 12.38 21.08
C GLU A 85 -4.33 11.10 21.87
N ARG A 86 -4.42 11.22 23.18
CA ARG A 86 -4.74 10.09 24.07
C ARG A 86 -6.22 9.99 24.31
N SER A 87 -6.71 8.77 24.31
CA SER A 87 -8.14 8.47 24.50
C SER A 87 -8.32 7.09 25.15
N GLY A 88 -9.56 6.78 25.55
CA GLY A 88 -9.91 5.50 26.12
C GLY A 88 -9.92 5.48 27.65
N ILE A 89 -10.14 4.28 28.23
CA ILE A 89 -10.10 4.07 29.66
C ILE A 89 -8.63 4.17 30.09
N ASP A 90 -8.35 5.00 31.09
CA ASP A 90 -7.00 5.28 31.62
C ASP A 90 -6.05 5.93 30.58
N GLU A 91 -6.59 6.53 29.52
CA GLU A 91 -5.81 7.18 28.45
C GLU A 91 -4.75 6.25 27.80
N ALA A 92 -5.05 4.98 27.77
CA ALA A 92 -4.16 3.92 27.26
C ALA A 92 -4.18 3.79 25.73
N THR A 93 -5.02 4.53 25.03
CA THR A 93 -5.10 4.55 23.57
C THR A 93 -4.54 5.86 23.03
N ILE A 94 -3.57 5.76 22.10
CA ILE A 94 -2.91 6.89 21.45
C ILE A 94 -3.31 6.88 20.00
N ASN A 95 -3.84 7.99 19.50
CA ASN A 95 -4.16 8.20 18.09
C ASN A 95 -3.23 9.30 17.54
N ALA A 96 -2.42 8.97 16.56
CA ALA A 96 -1.49 9.88 15.93
C ALA A 96 -1.58 9.83 14.41
N ASN A 97 -1.21 10.93 13.77
CA ASN A 97 -0.95 10.97 12.32
C ASN A 97 0.55 11.18 12.16
N VAL A 98 1.23 10.18 11.64
CA VAL A 98 2.69 10.21 11.44
C VAL A 98 2.97 10.39 9.95
N GLU A 99 3.75 11.41 9.60
CA GLU A 99 4.21 11.64 8.25
C GLU A 99 5.50 10.85 8.04
N TYR A 100 5.48 9.87 7.12
CA TYR A 100 6.65 9.07 6.81
C TYR A 100 7.45 9.66 5.64
N VAL A 101 8.63 9.09 5.35
CA VAL A 101 9.59 9.55 4.32
C VAL A 101 8.97 9.70 2.92
N SER A 102 7.91 8.97 2.61
CA SER A 102 7.14 9.11 1.36
C SER A 102 6.28 10.37 1.29
N GLY A 103 6.13 11.12 2.41
CA GLY A 103 5.26 12.30 2.49
C GLY A 103 3.77 11.98 2.56
N ALA A 104 3.39 10.71 2.63
CA ALA A 104 2.00 10.30 2.83
C ALA A 104 1.72 10.15 4.34
N PRO A 105 0.74 10.87 4.90
CA PRO A 105 0.40 10.74 6.31
C PRO A 105 -0.22 9.37 6.59
N MET A 106 0.35 8.67 7.58
CA MET A 106 -0.15 7.39 8.10
C MET A 106 -0.91 7.62 9.40
N ARG A 107 -2.03 6.95 9.55
CA ARG A 107 -2.79 6.93 10.80
C ARG A 107 -2.26 5.82 11.69
N VAL A 108 -1.84 6.20 12.89
CA VAL A 108 -1.31 5.29 13.90
C VAL A 108 -2.27 5.26 15.08
N ASN A 109 -2.68 4.06 15.48
CA ASN A 109 -3.42 3.81 16.71
C ASN A 109 -2.60 2.85 17.57
N VAL A 110 -2.32 3.21 18.81
CA VAL A 110 -1.59 2.39 19.76
C VAL A 110 -2.46 2.18 20.99
N THR A 111 -2.74 0.94 21.34
CA THR A 111 -3.43 0.57 22.58
C THR A 111 -2.44 -0.09 23.52
N ILE A 112 -2.24 0.48 24.70
CA ILE A 112 -1.31 -0.02 25.70
C ILE A 112 -2.09 -0.71 26.80
N SER A 113 -1.70 -1.94 27.10
CA SER A 113 -2.19 -2.70 28.25
C SER A 113 -1.03 -3.08 29.16
N SER A 114 -1.30 -3.23 30.46
CA SER A 114 -0.31 -3.63 31.44
C SER A 114 -0.75 -4.85 32.21
N ARG A 115 0.22 -5.72 32.55
CA ARG A 115 0.00 -6.90 33.39
C ARG A 115 1.09 -7.00 34.44
N ASP A 116 0.70 -6.99 35.73
CA ASP A 116 1.61 -7.22 36.84
C ASP A 116 1.98 -8.72 36.92
N THR A 117 3.25 -9.01 37.15
CA THR A 117 3.80 -10.38 37.29
C THR A 117 4.34 -10.67 38.67
N GLY A 118 4.21 -9.74 39.65
CA GLY A 118 4.74 -9.86 40.99
C GLY A 118 6.25 -9.64 41.12
N ALA A 119 6.98 -9.58 40.00
CA ALA A 119 8.41 -9.22 39.90
C ALA A 119 8.65 -7.98 39.06
N GLY A 120 7.62 -7.49 38.39
CA GLY A 120 7.59 -6.34 37.54
C GLY A 120 6.35 -6.34 36.65
N THR A 121 6.23 -5.34 35.82
CA THR A 121 5.08 -5.11 34.93
C THR A 121 5.45 -5.37 33.48
N ILE A 122 4.64 -6.17 32.79
CA ILE A 122 4.70 -6.32 31.32
C ILE A 122 3.73 -5.31 30.71
N TYR A 123 4.25 -4.44 29.89
CA TYR A 123 3.47 -3.55 29.03
C TYR A 123 3.37 -4.16 27.63
N THR A 124 2.17 -4.24 27.10
CA THR A 124 1.89 -4.69 25.74
C THR A 124 1.30 -3.56 24.95
N ALA A 125 1.91 -3.22 23.82
CA ALA A 125 1.43 -2.21 22.89
C ALA A 125 0.92 -2.89 21.61
N ASP A 126 -0.36 -2.75 21.32
CA ASP A 126 -0.98 -3.15 20.06
C ASP A 126 -1.00 -1.95 19.12
N ILE A 127 -0.12 -1.99 18.15
CA ILE A 127 0.13 -0.91 17.19
C ILE A 127 -0.62 -1.22 15.90
N THR A 128 -1.52 -0.35 15.48
CA THR A 128 -2.23 -0.45 14.22
C THR A 128 -1.88 0.76 13.35
N VAL A 129 -1.32 0.49 12.17
CA VAL A 129 -0.96 1.51 11.18
C VAL A 129 -1.79 1.31 9.93
N SER A 130 -2.36 2.38 9.40
CA SER A 130 -3.13 2.36 8.16
C SER A 130 -2.85 3.61 7.33
N ASP A 131 -3.06 3.50 6.02
CA ASP A 131 -3.17 4.65 5.15
C ASP A 131 -4.40 5.51 5.53
N GLN A 132 -4.55 6.69 4.94
CA GLN A 132 -5.72 7.55 5.19
C GLN A 132 -7.05 6.91 4.76
N ALA A 133 -7.02 6.01 3.78
CA ALA A 133 -8.21 5.29 3.33
C ALA A 133 -8.64 4.17 4.29
N GLY A 134 -7.73 3.73 5.19
CA GLY A 134 -8.01 2.71 6.20
C GLY A 134 -8.28 1.32 5.62
N SER A 135 -7.88 1.07 4.37
CA SER A 135 -8.37 -0.07 3.59
C SER A 135 -7.79 -1.42 4.01
N ARG A 136 -6.60 -1.46 4.62
CA ARG A 136 -5.95 -2.70 5.09
C ARG A 136 -4.94 -2.38 6.18
N PRO A 137 -5.34 -2.21 7.44
CA PRO A 137 -4.42 -1.85 8.50
C PRO A 137 -3.37 -2.95 8.72
N TYR A 138 -2.12 -2.52 8.96
CA TYR A 138 -1.07 -3.38 9.45
C TYR A 138 -1.05 -3.34 10.98
N THR A 139 -0.99 -4.50 11.64
CA THR A 139 -0.95 -4.61 13.10
C THR A 139 0.35 -5.25 13.55
N LEU A 140 0.92 -4.69 14.63
CA LEU A 140 2.12 -5.18 15.29
C LEU A 140 1.91 -5.13 16.79
N THR A 141 2.15 -6.23 17.49
CA THR A 141 2.15 -6.27 18.95
C THR A 141 3.59 -6.24 19.45
N SER A 142 3.87 -5.36 20.41
CA SER A 142 5.18 -5.21 21.04
C SER A 142 5.04 -5.30 22.56
N GLU A 143 5.96 -6.00 23.22
CA GLU A 143 5.95 -6.18 24.68
C GLU A 143 7.24 -5.63 25.30
N CYS A 144 7.10 -4.94 26.42
CA CYS A 144 8.22 -4.44 27.21
C CYS A 144 8.04 -4.85 28.69
N TYR A 145 9.08 -5.42 29.28
CA TYR A 145 9.11 -5.77 30.68
C TYR A 145 9.86 -4.72 31.49
N VAL A 146 9.21 -4.19 32.53
CA VAL A 146 9.80 -3.26 33.50
C VAL A 146 9.87 -3.94 34.84
N SER A 147 11.09 -4.13 35.37
CA SER A 147 11.32 -4.74 36.69
C SER A 147 11.08 -3.75 37.83
N ASP A 148 10.40 -4.16 38.90
CA ASP A 148 10.16 -3.32 40.08
C ASP A 148 11.43 -2.85 40.77
N ASN A 149 12.56 -3.52 40.56
CA ASN A 149 13.84 -3.12 41.14
C ASN A 149 14.42 -1.86 40.49
N VAL A 150 14.04 -1.53 39.27
CA VAL A 150 14.50 -0.29 38.59
C VAL A 150 13.70 0.92 39.10
N ALA A 151 12.44 0.74 39.43
CA ALA A 151 11.59 1.81 39.98
C ALA A 151 12.02 2.30 41.37
N LYS A 152 12.72 1.49 42.14
CA LYS A 152 13.21 1.85 43.49
C LYS A 152 14.62 2.47 43.53
N GLY A 153 15.37 2.41 42.42
CA GLY A 153 16.76 2.89 42.36
C GLY A 153 16.94 4.34 41.92
N GLY A 154 15.88 5.06 41.62
CA GLY A 154 15.93 6.43 41.06
C GLY A 154 15.83 7.58 42.08
N SER A 155 15.83 7.29 43.40
CA SER A 155 15.78 8.33 44.45
C SER A 155 16.96 8.19 45.41
N GLN A 156 18.11 8.64 44.96
CA GLN A 156 19.20 9.08 45.84
C GLN A 156 19.72 10.45 45.37
#